data_95544306e1ff638ef2abf7ac1db3c7ec
#
_entry.id   95544306e1ff638ef2abf7ac1db3c7ec
#
_cell.length_a   1.000
_cell.length_b   1.000
_cell.length_c   1.000
_cell.angle_alpha   90.00
_cell.angle_beta   90.00
_cell.angle_gamma   90.00
#
_symmetry.space_group_name_H-M   'P 1'
#
loop_
_entity.id
_entity.type
_entity.pdbx_description
1 polymer ?
#
loop_
_entity_poly.entity_id
_entity_poly.type
_entity_poly.pdbx_seq_one_letter_code
_entity_poly.pdbx_strand_id
1 'polypeptide(L)'
;MADFFQNGEISNLHRLKPGDAKRLEKELEGFSQKRPIALVLPALFQDLTAKPIKNILSEIAKVNYLNEIVVTLGRTKKEEFAEVKAMFASFNLPVAIIWNDGENIRELYSILEKEGVSAGGDGKGRSAWIAYGYILARGKSDVIVLHDCDIVTYNRELLARLCYPVANPNLDYEFCKGYYARVTNRLHGRVTRLFVTPLIRALKRIIGRIDFLEYLDSFRYILAGEFSMRADLARINRIPGDWGLEVGVLAEIYRNCSLRRICQVDIADNYEHKHQPLSEVDPNTGLNKMSIDIAKTIFRTMAGMGVIFPSGWVKTLKATYLRTAQDFIAKYGHDSEIDGLAFDRHQESVSVETFVKGIELACDEFERDPFGAPQISNWNRVTSAIPNFFDRLKSAVENDNT
;
A
#
# COMPACT_ATOMS: atom_id res chain seq x y z
N MET A 1 16.14 -1.20 20.75
CA MET A 1 16.34 -1.08 19.30
C MET A 1 17.76 -1.52 18.99
N ALA A 2 17.91 -2.65 18.37
CA ALA A 2 19.24 -3.26 18.18
C ALA A 2 19.69 -3.27 16.72
N ASP A 3 18.80 -3.01 15.76
CA ASP A 3 19.09 -3.19 14.35
C ASP A 3 19.10 -1.86 13.60
N PHE A 4 20.28 -1.45 13.14
CA PHE A 4 20.49 -0.35 12.21
C PHE A 4 21.24 -0.82 10.95
N PHE A 5 21.18 -2.12 10.67
CA PHE A 5 21.87 -2.74 9.56
C PHE A 5 21.18 -2.41 8.22
N GLN A 6 21.97 -2.00 7.23
CA GLN A 6 21.52 -1.77 5.85
C GLN A 6 21.44 -3.13 5.12
N ASN A 7 20.25 -3.73 5.15
CA ASN A 7 20.01 -5.05 4.56
C ASN A 7 19.25 -4.94 3.24
N GLY A 8 19.68 -5.70 2.24
CA GLY A 8 19.04 -5.78 0.93
C GLY A 8 19.49 -4.70 -0.05
N GLU A 9 18.68 -4.50 -1.09
CA GLU A 9 19.02 -3.68 -2.27
C GLU A 9 18.59 -2.21 -2.14
N ILE A 10 17.86 -1.86 -1.08
CA ILE A 10 17.32 -0.53 -0.85
C ILE A 10 17.79 0.04 0.48
N SER A 11 17.70 1.37 0.64
CA SER A 11 18.10 2.02 1.89
C SER A 11 17.12 1.76 3.03
N ASN A 12 17.63 1.45 4.22
CA ASN A 12 16.84 1.28 5.46
C ASN A 12 17.05 2.50 6.37
N LEU A 13 15.99 3.24 6.61
CA LEU A 13 15.98 4.40 7.50
C LEU A 13 15.40 4.00 8.85
N HIS A 14 16.27 3.85 9.84
CA HIS A 14 15.90 3.36 11.15
C HIS A 14 15.43 4.49 12.08
N ARG A 15 14.61 4.15 13.05
CA ARG A 15 14.18 5.06 14.12
C ARG A 15 15.18 5.03 15.28
N LEU A 16 16.38 5.59 15.04
CA LEU A 16 17.48 5.56 16.03
C LEU A 16 17.28 6.54 17.17
N LYS A 17 16.47 7.59 16.98
CA LYS A 17 16.15 8.60 18.00
C LYS A 17 14.62 8.80 18.02
N PRO A 18 13.88 8.04 18.84
CA PRO A 18 12.45 8.23 19.01
C PRO A 18 12.10 9.56 19.68
N GLY A 19 10.88 10.06 19.43
CA GLY A 19 10.38 11.29 20.05
C GLY A 19 10.90 12.59 19.42
N ASP A 20 11.46 12.54 18.22
CA ASP A 20 12.03 13.70 17.51
C ASP A 20 11.04 14.35 16.51
N ALA A 21 9.74 14.16 16.74
CA ALA A 21 8.69 14.67 15.85
C ALA A 21 8.80 16.16 15.58
N LYS A 22 9.04 16.97 16.61
CA LYS A 22 9.13 18.43 16.47
C LYS A 22 10.25 18.89 15.53
N ARG A 23 11.43 18.25 15.59
CA ARG A 23 12.52 18.56 14.67
C ARG A 23 12.17 18.17 13.23
N LEU A 24 11.64 16.94 13.04
CA LEU A 24 11.21 16.47 11.72
C LEU A 24 10.15 17.38 11.10
N GLU A 25 9.15 17.78 11.88
CA GLU A 25 8.08 18.67 11.42
C GLU A 25 8.64 20.05 11.02
N LYS A 26 9.50 20.65 11.84
CA LYS A 26 10.14 21.93 11.54
C LYS A 26 10.97 21.90 10.24
N GLU A 27 11.70 20.81 10.01
CA GLU A 27 12.46 20.65 8.77
C GLU A 27 11.53 20.43 7.57
N LEU A 28 10.45 19.62 7.75
CA LEU A 28 9.43 19.40 6.73
C LEU A 28 8.69 20.68 6.32
N GLU A 29 8.44 21.62 7.25
CA GLU A 29 7.89 22.94 6.92
C GLU A 29 8.79 23.70 5.93
N GLY A 30 10.12 23.59 6.07
CA GLY A 30 11.07 24.14 5.12
C GLY A 30 11.11 23.38 3.78
N PHE A 31 11.03 22.04 3.81
CA PHE A 31 11.08 21.22 2.62
C PHE A 31 9.81 21.35 1.77
N SER A 32 8.64 21.44 2.42
CA SER A 32 7.34 21.57 1.75
C SER A 32 7.19 22.86 0.95
N GLN A 33 7.98 23.89 1.23
CA GLN A 33 8.04 25.09 0.39
C GLN A 33 8.62 24.80 -1.00
N LYS A 34 9.49 23.79 -1.12
CA LYS A 34 10.12 23.38 -2.39
C LYS A 34 9.47 22.15 -2.99
N ARG A 35 8.96 21.26 -2.15
CA ARG A 35 8.30 20.01 -2.51
C ARG A 35 6.99 19.88 -1.73
N PRO A 36 5.92 20.58 -2.15
CA PRO A 36 4.63 20.55 -1.47
C PRO A 36 4.09 19.13 -1.36
N ILE A 37 3.48 18.80 -0.22
CA ILE A 37 3.08 17.46 0.16
C ILE A 37 1.56 17.33 0.18
N ALA A 38 1.01 16.37 -0.56
CA ALA A 38 -0.38 15.95 -0.47
C ALA A 38 -0.50 14.67 0.35
N LEU A 39 -1.43 14.63 1.29
CA LEU A 39 -1.79 13.43 2.04
C LEU A 39 -3.04 12.80 1.43
N VAL A 40 -2.95 11.51 1.09
CA VAL A 40 -4.07 10.69 0.60
C VAL A 40 -4.58 9.78 1.70
N LEU A 41 -5.88 9.83 1.96
CA LEU A 41 -6.60 9.04 2.96
C LEU A 41 -7.69 8.19 2.27
N PRO A 42 -7.37 6.97 1.80
CA PRO A 42 -8.40 6.06 1.32
C PRO A 42 -9.24 5.55 2.49
N ALA A 43 -10.56 5.69 2.42
CA ALA A 43 -11.45 5.33 3.50
C ALA A 43 -12.78 4.73 3.00
N LEU A 44 -13.35 3.88 3.83
CA LEU A 44 -14.78 3.58 3.82
C LEU A 44 -15.46 4.45 4.88
N PHE A 45 -16.74 4.74 4.73
CA PHE A 45 -17.48 5.54 5.73
C PHE A 45 -17.34 4.97 7.15
N GLN A 46 -17.41 3.65 7.29
CA GLN A 46 -17.24 2.97 8.58
C GLN A 46 -15.85 3.20 9.22
N ASP A 47 -14.82 3.43 8.44
CA ASP A 47 -13.48 3.71 8.96
C ASP A 47 -13.42 5.14 9.51
N LEU A 48 -14.12 6.08 8.87
CA LEU A 48 -14.22 7.47 9.30
C LEU A 48 -15.17 7.69 10.51
N THR A 49 -16.02 6.72 10.81
CA THR A 49 -16.86 6.74 12.02
C THR A 49 -16.27 5.94 13.18
N ALA A 50 -15.22 5.17 12.94
CA ALA A 50 -14.54 4.36 13.94
C ALA A 50 -13.71 5.22 14.92
N LYS A 51 -13.36 4.65 16.09
CA LYS A 51 -12.61 5.36 17.12
C LYS A 51 -11.23 5.88 16.67
N PRO A 52 -10.43 5.13 15.88
CA PRO A 52 -9.07 5.56 15.51
C PRO A 52 -9.02 6.86 14.72
N ILE A 53 -9.97 7.10 13.82
CA ILE A 53 -9.94 8.29 12.95
C ILE A 53 -9.97 9.60 13.72
N LYS A 54 -10.64 9.66 14.87
CA LYS A 54 -10.72 10.87 15.71
C LYS A 54 -9.32 11.29 16.18
N ASN A 55 -8.48 10.32 16.56
CA ASN A 55 -7.11 10.58 16.94
C ASN A 55 -6.28 11.00 15.71
N ILE A 56 -6.42 10.29 14.59
CA ILE A 56 -5.71 10.59 13.34
C ILE A 56 -6.00 12.03 12.92
N LEU A 57 -7.26 12.43 12.83
CA LEU A 57 -7.66 13.78 12.42
C LEU A 57 -7.15 14.84 13.41
N SER A 58 -7.22 14.58 14.71
CA SER A 58 -6.73 15.52 15.72
C SER A 58 -5.22 15.72 15.65
N GLU A 59 -4.45 14.70 15.26
CA GLU A 59 -3.01 14.80 15.06
C GLU A 59 -2.66 15.48 13.73
N ILE A 60 -3.37 15.15 12.64
CA ILE A 60 -3.16 15.79 11.33
C ILE A 60 -3.51 17.29 11.37
N ALA A 61 -4.55 17.69 12.11
CA ALA A 61 -4.93 19.09 12.24
C ALA A 61 -3.85 19.99 12.85
N LYS A 62 -2.84 19.40 13.53
CA LYS A 62 -1.69 20.13 14.13
C LYS A 62 -0.49 20.22 13.18
N VAL A 63 -0.57 19.62 11.98
CA VAL A 63 0.53 19.52 11.02
C VAL A 63 0.52 20.74 10.10
N ASN A 64 1.68 21.41 9.94
CA ASN A 64 1.83 22.64 9.14
C ASN A 64 2.60 22.44 7.83
N TYR A 65 3.14 21.23 7.57
CA TYR A 65 3.93 20.94 6.36
C TYR A 65 3.13 20.31 5.23
N LEU A 66 1.85 19.98 5.44
CA LEU A 66 0.98 19.50 4.37
C LEU A 66 0.41 20.65 3.54
N ASN A 67 0.38 20.48 2.23
CA ASN A 67 -0.22 21.42 1.30
C ASN A 67 -1.71 21.16 1.09
N GLU A 68 -2.12 19.91 1.09
CA GLU A 68 -3.50 19.48 0.92
C GLU A 68 -3.74 18.07 1.45
N ILE A 69 -5.01 17.76 1.74
CA ILE A 69 -5.47 16.41 2.06
C ILE A 69 -6.48 15.99 0.99
N VAL A 70 -6.35 14.78 0.48
CA VAL A 70 -7.30 14.17 -0.44
C VAL A 70 -7.86 12.90 0.19
N VAL A 71 -9.12 12.94 0.56
CA VAL A 71 -9.87 11.80 1.11
C VAL A 71 -10.60 11.12 -0.02
N THR A 72 -10.51 9.80 -0.15
CA THR A 72 -11.31 9.05 -1.12
C THR A 72 -12.27 8.13 -0.42
N LEU A 73 -13.56 8.26 -0.76
CA LEU A 73 -14.63 7.48 -0.20
C LEU A 73 -15.16 6.46 -1.20
N GLY A 74 -15.21 5.20 -0.79
CA GLY A 74 -15.87 4.13 -1.52
C GLY A 74 -17.02 3.55 -0.72
N ARG A 75 -18.02 2.99 -1.40
CA ARG A 75 -19.22 2.35 -0.81
C ARG A 75 -19.97 3.27 0.14
N THR A 76 -20.14 4.53 -0.26
CA THR A 76 -20.63 5.62 0.57
C THR A 76 -21.88 6.22 -0.04
N LYS A 77 -22.94 6.41 0.77
CA LYS A 77 -24.19 7.08 0.39
C LYS A 77 -24.05 8.60 0.44
N LYS A 78 -25.01 9.32 -0.16
CA LYS A 78 -25.00 10.79 -0.23
C LYS A 78 -25.03 11.45 1.15
N GLU A 79 -25.81 10.90 2.08
CA GLU A 79 -25.93 11.39 3.44
C GLU A 79 -24.61 11.21 4.20
N GLU A 80 -23.97 10.04 4.05
CA GLU A 80 -22.67 9.72 4.64
C GLU A 80 -21.56 10.62 4.08
N PHE A 81 -21.59 10.92 2.76
CA PHE A 81 -20.67 11.86 2.15
C PHE A 81 -20.79 13.26 2.75
N ALA A 82 -22.02 13.74 3.00
CA ALA A 82 -22.27 15.02 3.65
C ALA A 82 -21.73 15.07 5.09
N GLU A 83 -21.87 13.97 5.84
CA GLU A 83 -21.28 13.85 7.17
C GLU A 83 -19.75 13.96 7.13
N VAL A 84 -19.11 13.29 6.17
CA VAL A 84 -17.66 13.35 6.01
C VAL A 84 -17.21 14.77 5.65
N LYS A 85 -17.92 15.49 4.77
CA LYS A 85 -17.62 16.91 4.48
C LYS A 85 -17.60 17.74 5.78
N ALA A 86 -18.59 17.54 6.64
CA ALA A 86 -18.69 18.26 7.92
C ALA A 86 -17.49 17.94 8.86
N MET A 87 -16.99 16.70 8.86
CA MET A 87 -15.84 16.32 9.70
C MET A 87 -14.55 17.07 9.33
N PHE A 88 -14.37 17.41 8.07
CA PHE A 88 -13.17 18.10 7.57
C PHE A 88 -13.34 19.62 7.46
N ALA A 89 -14.55 20.16 7.69
CA ALA A 89 -14.83 21.61 7.54
C ALA A 89 -14.02 22.52 8.48
N SER A 90 -13.49 21.98 9.59
CA SER A 90 -12.68 22.72 10.55
C SER A 90 -11.16 22.70 10.26
N PHE A 91 -10.73 22.05 9.21
CA PHE A 91 -9.31 21.98 8.87
C PHE A 91 -8.82 23.31 8.26
N ASN A 92 -7.66 23.79 8.71
CA ASN A 92 -7.05 25.05 8.23
C ASN A 92 -6.32 24.90 6.87
N LEU A 93 -6.27 23.69 6.31
CA LEU A 93 -5.66 23.42 5.01
C LEU A 93 -6.69 22.87 4.02
N PRO A 94 -6.47 23.00 2.72
CA PRO A 94 -7.39 22.49 1.71
C PRO A 94 -7.62 20.99 1.86
N VAL A 95 -8.88 20.59 1.99
CA VAL A 95 -9.31 19.19 1.98
C VAL A 95 -10.23 18.98 0.78
N ALA A 96 -9.93 17.98 -0.05
CA ALA A 96 -10.81 17.52 -1.11
C ALA A 96 -11.30 16.12 -0.81
N ILE A 97 -12.61 15.89 -0.94
CA ILE A 97 -13.20 14.58 -0.73
C ILE A 97 -13.71 14.06 -2.06
N ILE A 98 -13.15 12.95 -2.52
CA ILE A 98 -13.54 12.27 -3.75
C ILE A 98 -14.57 11.22 -3.41
N TRP A 99 -15.79 11.41 -3.85
CA TRP A 99 -16.88 10.48 -3.65
C TRP A 99 -16.98 9.50 -4.83
N ASN A 100 -16.34 8.33 -4.71
CA ASN A 100 -16.27 7.34 -5.80
C ASN A 100 -17.65 6.84 -6.28
N ASP A 101 -18.67 6.90 -5.42
CA ASP A 101 -20.04 6.49 -5.73
C ASP A 101 -20.91 7.65 -6.20
N GLY A 102 -20.40 8.88 -6.20
CA GLY A 102 -21.11 10.09 -6.65
C GLY A 102 -21.33 10.10 -8.17
N GLU A 103 -22.37 10.78 -8.60
CA GLU A 103 -22.76 10.85 -10.01
C GLU A 103 -21.63 11.40 -10.90
N ASN A 104 -20.98 12.48 -10.46
CA ASN A 104 -19.91 13.13 -11.22
C ASN A 104 -18.69 12.19 -11.42
N ILE A 105 -18.28 11.45 -10.40
CA ILE A 105 -17.14 10.51 -10.50
C ILE A 105 -17.53 9.26 -11.28
N ARG A 106 -18.75 8.74 -11.12
CA ARG A 106 -19.24 7.59 -11.91
C ARG A 106 -19.34 7.93 -13.40
N GLU A 107 -19.72 9.15 -13.74
CA GLU A 107 -19.70 9.60 -15.14
C GLU A 107 -18.28 9.53 -15.72
N LEU A 108 -17.27 9.97 -14.97
CA LEU A 108 -15.87 9.88 -15.39
C LEU A 108 -15.41 8.42 -15.60
N TYR A 109 -15.80 7.49 -14.74
CA TYR A 109 -15.53 6.07 -14.94
C TYR A 109 -16.20 5.52 -16.21
N SER A 110 -17.43 5.95 -16.50
CA SER A 110 -18.14 5.56 -17.71
C SER A 110 -17.48 6.12 -18.98
N ILE A 111 -16.93 7.33 -18.92
CA ILE A 111 -16.15 7.91 -20.02
C ILE A 111 -14.88 7.09 -20.28
N LEU A 112 -14.15 6.72 -19.22
CA LEU A 112 -12.95 5.88 -19.31
C LEU A 112 -13.26 4.52 -19.95
N GLU A 113 -14.33 3.88 -19.52
CA GLU A 113 -14.77 2.58 -20.04
C GLU A 113 -15.11 2.65 -21.53
N LYS A 114 -15.82 3.70 -21.98
CA LYS A 114 -16.14 3.93 -23.39
C LYS A 114 -14.90 4.10 -24.27
N GLU A 115 -13.84 4.70 -23.73
CA GLU A 115 -12.56 4.87 -24.41
C GLU A 115 -11.61 3.67 -24.24
N GLY A 116 -12.09 2.56 -23.66
CA GLY A 116 -11.28 1.37 -23.44
C GLY A 116 -10.11 1.56 -22.47
N VAL A 117 -10.24 2.52 -21.54
CA VAL A 117 -9.24 2.84 -20.53
C VAL A 117 -9.69 2.27 -19.19
N SER A 118 -8.99 1.27 -18.68
CA SER A 118 -9.34 0.63 -17.40
C SER A 118 -9.09 1.54 -16.21
N ALA A 119 -10.13 1.75 -15.40
CA ALA A 119 -10.04 2.35 -14.06
C ALA A 119 -10.02 1.31 -12.93
N GLY A 120 -9.96 0.02 -13.26
CA GLY A 120 -10.03 -1.08 -12.30
C GLY A 120 -11.43 -1.26 -11.68
N GLY A 121 -11.55 -2.27 -10.82
CA GLY A 121 -12.74 -2.51 -10.02
C GLY A 121 -12.82 -1.60 -8.79
N ASP A 122 -13.97 -1.65 -8.10
CA ASP A 122 -14.14 -0.97 -6.82
C ASP A 122 -13.19 -1.53 -5.76
N GLY A 123 -12.36 -0.66 -5.16
CA GLY A 123 -11.38 -1.05 -4.16
C GLY A 123 -10.37 0.04 -3.83
N LYS A 124 -9.47 -0.28 -2.88
CA LYS A 124 -8.42 0.63 -2.41
C LYS A 124 -7.52 1.12 -3.56
N GLY A 125 -7.20 0.24 -4.53
CA GLY A 125 -6.38 0.61 -5.70
C GLY A 125 -7.01 1.71 -6.54
N ARG A 126 -8.30 1.57 -6.91
CA ARG A 126 -9.02 2.63 -7.65
C ARG A 126 -9.15 3.91 -6.84
N SER A 127 -9.40 3.79 -5.53
CA SER A 127 -9.46 4.95 -4.63
C SER A 127 -8.14 5.71 -4.54
N ALA A 128 -7.02 5.01 -4.42
CA ALA A 128 -5.70 5.62 -4.45
C ALA A 128 -5.40 6.26 -5.83
N TRP A 129 -5.70 5.53 -6.91
CA TRP A 129 -5.47 6.00 -8.27
C TRP A 129 -6.21 7.29 -8.60
N ILE A 130 -7.51 7.39 -8.28
CA ILE A 130 -8.28 8.62 -8.55
C ILE A 130 -7.79 9.81 -7.72
N ALA A 131 -7.33 9.58 -6.47
CA ALA A 131 -6.69 10.61 -5.66
C ALA A 131 -5.41 11.13 -6.31
N TYR A 132 -4.56 10.23 -6.84
CA TYR A 132 -3.36 10.64 -7.57
C TYR A 132 -3.70 11.49 -8.79
N GLY A 133 -4.72 11.08 -9.56
CA GLY A 133 -5.20 11.85 -10.71
C GLY A 133 -5.65 13.25 -10.33
N TYR A 134 -6.39 13.40 -9.25
CA TYR A 134 -6.83 14.69 -8.76
C TYR A 134 -5.65 15.59 -8.31
N ILE A 135 -4.69 15.03 -7.57
CA ILE A 135 -3.47 15.75 -7.16
C ILE A 135 -2.67 16.21 -8.40
N LEU A 136 -2.51 15.31 -9.39
CA LEU A 136 -1.84 15.63 -10.66
C LEU A 136 -2.59 16.68 -11.46
N ALA A 137 -3.92 16.64 -11.49
CA ALA A 137 -4.76 17.62 -12.16
C ALA A 137 -4.66 19.01 -11.51
N ARG A 138 -4.50 19.07 -10.19
CA ARG A 138 -4.27 20.32 -9.47
C ARG A 138 -2.87 20.87 -9.68
N GLY A 139 -1.87 20.01 -9.84
CA GLY A 139 -0.47 20.41 -10.04
C GLY A 139 0.13 21.24 -8.88
N LYS A 140 -0.37 21.07 -7.65
CA LYS A 140 0.02 21.85 -6.47
C LYS A 140 0.91 21.10 -5.50
N SER A 141 1.10 19.81 -5.68
CA SER A 141 1.88 18.94 -4.79
C SER A 141 2.85 18.08 -5.57
N ASP A 142 4.09 18.02 -5.09
CA ASP A 142 5.20 17.27 -5.68
C ASP A 142 5.43 15.91 -5.02
N VAL A 143 4.94 15.78 -3.79
CA VAL A 143 5.05 14.56 -2.98
C VAL A 143 3.66 14.09 -2.61
N ILE A 144 3.39 12.83 -2.84
CA ILE A 144 2.15 12.15 -2.44
C ILE A 144 2.49 11.19 -1.31
N VAL A 145 1.76 11.29 -0.21
CA VAL A 145 1.85 10.40 0.94
C VAL A 145 0.52 9.70 1.11
N LEU A 146 0.53 8.41 1.33
CA LEU A 146 -0.67 7.63 1.60
C LEU A 146 -0.52 6.84 2.88
N HIS A 147 -1.54 6.85 3.74
CA HIS A 147 -1.68 5.93 4.86
C HIS A 147 -3.15 5.56 5.11
N ASP A 148 -3.37 4.48 5.82
CA ASP A 148 -4.71 3.98 6.14
C ASP A 148 -5.39 4.82 7.24
N CYS A 149 -6.72 4.77 7.30
CA CYS A 149 -7.53 5.56 8.25
C CYS A 149 -7.88 4.81 9.54
N ASP A 150 -7.44 3.56 9.70
CA ASP A 150 -7.79 2.68 10.82
C ASP A 150 -6.64 2.44 11.81
N ILE A 151 -5.58 3.27 11.76
CA ILE A 151 -4.39 3.15 12.60
C ILE A 151 -4.70 3.54 14.04
N VAL A 152 -4.72 2.57 14.94
CA VAL A 152 -5.06 2.76 16.37
C VAL A 152 -3.94 3.50 17.10
N THR A 153 -2.69 3.18 16.80
CA THR A 153 -1.48 3.72 17.45
C THR A 153 -0.91 4.97 16.75
N TYR A 154 -1.75 5.69 15.99
CA TYR A 154 -1.32 6.84 15.21
C TYR A 154 -0.75 7.97 16.06
N ASN A 155 0.36 8.53 15.61
CA ASN A 155 0.94 9.77 16.11
C ASN A 155 1.60 10.56 14.97
N ARG A 156 1.88 11.85 15.18
CA ARG A 156 2.44 12.74 14.15
C ARG A 156 3.85 12.35 13.69
N GLU A 157 4.63 11.68 14.55
CA GLU A 157 5.96 11.21 14.17
C GLU A 157 5.89 10.18 13.04
N LEU A 158 4.85 9.33 13.02
CA LEU A 158 4.59 8.38 11.95
C LEU A 158 4.51 9.10 10.60
N LEU A 159 3.64 10.11 10.49
CA LEU A 159 3.46 10.87 9.26
C LEU A 159 4.74 11.64 8.88
N ALA A 160 5.36 12.31 9.84
CA ALA A 160 6.59 13.06 9.60
C ALA A 160 7.71 12.15 9.05
N ARG A 161 7.90 10.97 9.63
CA ARG A 161 8.89 10.01 9.14
C ARG A 161 8.59 9.49 7.75
N LEU A 162 7.33 9.26 7.45
CA LEU A 162 6.89 8.80 6.13
C LEU A 162 7.08 9.87 5.04
N CYS A 163 6.84 11.13 5.36
CA CYS A 163 7.02 12.27 4.45
C CYS A 163 8.51 12.60 4.20
N TYR A 164 9.31 12.53 5.26
CA TYR A 164 10.65 13.11 5.31
C TYR A 164 11.60 12.67 4.19
N PRO A 165 11.73 11.36 3.86
CA PRO A 165 12.72 10.91 2.88
C PRO A 165 12.49 11.50 1.48
N VAL A 166 11.24 11.56 1.03
CA VAL A 166 10.89 12.03 -0.32
C VAL A 166 10.77 13.56 -0.38
N ALA A 167 10.32 14.19 0.71
CA ALA A 167 10.20 15.64 0.79
C ALA A 167 11.54 16.36 0.94
N ASN A 168 12.52 15.71 1.59
CA ASN A 168 13.85 16.31 1.80
C ASN A 168 14.63 16.37 0.47
N PRO A 169 14.93 17.58 -0.05
CA PRO A 169 15.60 17.74 -1.35
C PRO A 169 17.05 17.21 -1.37
N ASN A 170 17.64 16.99 -0.18
CA ASN A 170 19.05 16.56 -0.05
C ASN A 170 19.20 15.02 0.01
N LEU A 171 18.11 14.26 0.14
CA LEU A 171 18.17 12.78 0.27
C LEU A 171 17.97 12.04 -1.05
N ASP A 172 17.50 12.70 -2.10
CA ASP A 172 17.33 12.15 -3.46
C ASP A 172 16.44 10.88 -3.56
N TYR A 173 15.56 10.64 -2.56
CA TYR A 173 14.60 9.55 -2.64
C TYR A 173 13.36 9.94 -3.45
N GLU A 174 12.87 9.00 -4.26
CA GLU A 174 11.65 9.16 -5.06
C GLU A 174 10.50 8.33 -4.50
N PHE A 175 10.82 7.25 -3.78
CA PHE A 175 9.86 6.38 -3.12
C PHE A 175 10.35 5.98 -1.73
N CYS A 176 9.45 6.01 -0.76
CA CYS A 176 9.69 5.55 0.61
C CYS A 176 8.51 4.73 1.10
N LYS A 177 8.78 3.52 1.62
CA LYS A 177 7.77 2.64 2.22
C LYS A 177 7.92 2.61 3.74
N GLY A 178 6.81 2.73 4.46
CA GLY A 178 6.79 2.54 5.90
C GLY A 178 7.02 1.08 6.29
N TYR A 179 7.70 0.85 7.42
CA TYR A 179 7.70 -0.45 8.08
C TYR A 179 7.58 -0.28 9.60
N TYR A 180 7.13 -1.31 10.26
CA TYR A 180 6.79 -1.31 11.67
C TYR A 180 6.59 -2.72 12.21
N ALA A 181 6.69 -2.90 13.53
CA ALA A 181 6.23 -4.11 14.19
C ALA A 181 4.71 -4.08 14.39
N ARG A 182 4.07 -5.25 14.34
CA ARG A 182 2.65 -5.42 14.63
C ARG A 182 2.49 -6.44 15.74
N VAL A 183 2.47 -5.94 16.96
CA VAL A 183 2.45 -6.73 18.16
C VAL A 183 1.40 -6.19 19.13
N THR A 184 0.62 -7.08 19.73
CA THR A 184 -0.19 -6.81 20.92
C THR A 184 0.24 -7.79 22.01
N ASN A 185 -0.66 -8.60 22.55
CA ASN A 185 -0.30 -9.78 23.32
C ASN A 185 0.16 -10.96 22.44
N ARG A 186 0.20 -10.78 21.11
CA ARG A 186 0.63 -11.76 20.11
C ARG A 186 1.19 -11.07 18.88
N LEU A 187 1.85 -11.84 18.00
CA LEU A 187 2.32 -11.36 16.71
C LEU A 187 1.17 -11.26 15.71
N HIS A 188 1.12 -10.15 14.96
CA HIS A 188 0.19 -9.92 13.86
C HIS A 188 0.91 -9.94 12.50
N GLY A 189 0.23 -9.53 11.42
CA GLY A 189 0.80 -9.48 10.08
C GLY A 189 1.02 -10.88 9.47
N ARG A 190 0.09 -11.82 9.71
CA ARG A 190 0.18 -13.22 9.29
C ARG A 190 0.47 -13.39 7.81
N VAL A 191 -0.16 -12.60 6.91
CA VAL A 191 0.09 -12.69 5.47
C VAL A 191 1.53 -12.31 5.12
N THR A 192 2.11 -11.28 5.72
CA THR A 192 3.53 -10.94 5.51
C THR A 192 4.44 -12.03 6.06
N ARG A 193 4.23 -12.44 7.32
CA ARG A 193 5.11 -13.37 8.05
C ARG A 193 5.09 -14.79 7.49
N LEU A 194 3.90 -15.31 7.18
CA LEU A 194 3.72 -16.72 6.83
C LEU A 194 3.39 -16.96 5.36
N PHE A 195 3.08 -15.91 4.59
CA PHE A 195 2.77 -16.07 3.18
C PHE A 195 3.79 -15.36 2.28
N VAL A 196 3.84 -14.03 2.27
CA VAL A 196 4.61 -13.29 1.25
C VAL A 196 6.11 -13.55 1.38
N THR A 197 6.67 -13.40 2.57
CA THR A 197 8.11 -13.63 2.79
C THR A 197 8.51 -15.07 2.51
N PRO A 198 7.82 -16.11 3.03
CA PRO A 198 8.11 -17.49 2.66
C PRO A 198 7.93 -17.80 1.17
N LEU A 199 6.93 -17.20 0.50
CA LEU A 199 6.69 -17.37 -0.94
C LEU A 199 7.86 -16.82 -1.77
N ILE A 200 8.29 -15.59 -1.49
CA ILE A 200 9.44 -14.98 -2.17
C ILE A 200 10.69 -15.86 -2.00
N ARG A 201 10.95 -16.33 -0.79
CA ARG A 201 12.13 -17.18 -0.50
C ARG A 201 12.01 -18.57 -1.12
N ALA A 202 10.80 -19.12 -1.25
CA ALA A 202 10.57 -20.37 -1.99
C ALA A 202 10.82 -20.18 -3.49
N LEU A 203 10.35 -19.09 -4.09
CA LEU A 203 10.61 -18.75 -5.50
C LEU A 203 12.10 -18.57 -5.75
N LYS A 204 12.84 -17.85 -4.90
CA LYS A 204 14.30 -17.71 -4.99
C LYS A 204 15.03 -19.06 -4.96
N ARG A 205 14.55 -20.03 -4.18
CA ARG A 205 15.14 -21.39 -4.13
C ARG A 205 14.88 -22.20 -5.40
N ILE A 206 13.75 -22.00 -6.06
CA ILE A 206 13.34 -22.80 -7.23
C ILE A 206 13.91 -22.21 -8.52
N ILE A 207 13.82 -20.91 -8.67
CA ILE A 207 14.13 -20.20 -9.92
C ILE A 207 15.55 -19.65 -9.91
N GLY A 208 16.15 -19.52 -8.72
CA GLY A 208 17.44 -18.90 -8.51
C GLY A 208 17.35 -17.40 -8.26
N ARG A 209 18.50 -16.71 -8.40
CA ARG A 209 18.58 -15.28 -8.17
C ARG A 209 17.83 -14.51 -9.27
N ILE A 210 16.87 -13.72 -8.87
CA ILE A 210 16.16 -12.73 -9.69
C ILE A 210 16.16 -11.42 -8.93
N ASP A 211 16.71 -10.36 -9.53
CA ASP A 211 16.89 -9.07 -8.86
C ASP A 211 15.59 -8.49 -8.32
N PHE A 212 14.47 -8.71 -9.01
CA PHE A 212 13.14 -8.33 -8.51
C PHE A 212 12.76 -9.04 -7.19
N LEU A 213 13.09 -10.32 -7.05
CA LEU A 213 12.83 -11.07 -5.81
C LEU A 213 13.78 -10.65 -4.69
N GLU A 214 15.04 -10.29 -5.00
CA GLU A 214 15.97 -9.71 -4.03
C GLU A 214 15.47 -8.34 -3.55
N TYR A 215 14.99 -7.52 -4.47
CA TYR A 215 14.36 -6.23 -4.16
C TYR A 215 13.13 -6.40 -3.24
N LEU A 216 12.20 -7.30 -3.55
CA LEU A 216 11.05 -7.56 -2.69
C LEU A 216 11.44 -8.09 -1.31
N ASP A 217 12.42 -9.02 -1.24
CA ASP A 217 12.92 -9.58 0.04
C ASP A 217 13.69 -8.54 0.89
N SER A 218 14.04 -7.38 0.31
CA SER A 218 14.66 -6.26 1.02
C SER A 218 13.69 -5.50 1.92
N PHE A 219 12.39 -5.54 1.65
CA PHE A 219 11.40 -4.83 2.46
C PHE A 219 11.06 -5.59 3.74
N ARG A 220 11.14 -4.90 4.88
CA ARG A 220 10.79 -5.45 6.19
C ARG A 220 9.29 -5.71 6.35
N TYR A 221 8.46 -4.88 5.72
CA TYR A 221 7.02 -5.05 5.68
C TYR A 221 6.46 -4.74 4.29
N ILE A 222 6.49 -5.73 3.39
CA ILE A 222 6.10 -5.60 1.97
C ILE A 222 4.66 -5.09 1.81
N LEU A 223 3.76 -5.55 2.67
CA LEU A 223 2.33 -5.23 2.62
C LEU A 223 1.93 -3.99 3.45
N ALA A 224 2.88 -3.15 3.87
CA ALA A 224 2.52 -1.87 4.49
C ALA A 224 1.70 -1.03 3.50
N GLY A 225 0.59 -0.48 3.96
CA GLY A 225 -0.23 0.46 3.17
C GLY A 225 0.37 1.87 3.11
N GLU A 226 1.36 2.14 3.97
CA GLU A 226 1.97 3.44 4.20
C GLU A 226 3.18 3.65 3.29
N PHE A 227 3.12 4.66 2.44
CA PHE A 227 4.24 5.04 1.60
C PHE A 227 4.16 6.51 1.19
N SER A 228 5.29 7.04 0.75
CA SER A 228 5.37 8.33 0.07
C SER A 228 6.12 8.18 -1.24
N MET A 229 5.76 9.02 -2.23
CA MET A 229 6.41 9.01 -3.55
C MET A 229 6.37 10.38 -4.19
N ARG A 230 7.26 10.59 -5.17
CA ARG A 230 7.16 11.74 -6.08
C ARG A 230 5.90 11.63 -6.94
N ALA A 231 5.24 12.76 -7.18
CA ALA A 231 4.03 12.80 -8.01
C ALA A 231 4.24 12.26 -9.43
N ASP A 232 5.44 12.41 -9.98
CA ASP A 232 5.79 11.87 -11.29
C ASP A 232 5.69 10.33 -11.34
N LEU A 233 6.03 9.62 -10.26
CA LEU A 233 5.83 8.17 -10.18
C LEU A 233 4.34 7.82 -10.19
N ALA A 234 3.49 8.58 -9.50
CA ALA A 234 2.05 8.37 -9.52
C ALA A 234 1.45 8.55 -10.94
N ARG A 235 2.07 9.40 -11.76
CA ARG A 235 1.65 9.63 -13.16
C ARG A 235 1.91 8.42 -14.05
N ILE A 236 3.02 7.72 -13.87
CA ILE A 236 3.49 6.66 -14.78
C ILE A 236 3.19 5.24 -14.30
N ASN A 237 2.97 5.04 -13.00
CA ASN A 237 2.74 3.73 -12.43
C ASN A 237 1.36 3.18 -12.79
N ARG A 238 1.32 1.87 -13.11
CA ARG A 238 0.10 1.08 -13.26
C ARG A 238 -0.09 0.29 -11.97
N ILE A 239 -1.22 0.46 -11.33
CA ILE A 239 -1.46 -0.20 -10.04
C ILE A 239 -2.59 -1.21 -10.16
N PRO A 240 -2.53 -2.33 -9.42
CA PRO A 240 -3.65 -3.27 -9.32
C PRO A 240 -4.86 -2.62 -8.64
N GLY A 241 -6.07 -3.02 -9.07
CA GLY A 241 -7.30 -2.63 -8.40
C GLY A 241 -7.71 -3.56 -7.24
N ASP A 242 -7.01 -4.69 -7.08
CA ASP A 242 -7.29 -5.75 -6.11
C ASP A 242 -6.31 -5.74 -4.92
N TRP A 243 -6.28 -6.82 -4.14
CA TRP A 243 -5.38 -7.00 -3.00
C TRP A 243 -3.90 -7.16 -3.35
N GLY A 244 -3.57 -7.19 -4.63
CA GLY A 244 -2.18 -7.11 -5.11
C GLY A 244 -1.61 -5.69 -5.11
N LEU A 245 -2.36 -4.68 -4.64
CA LEU A 245 -1.99 -3.27 -4.72
C LEU A 245 -0.58 -2.98 -4.19
N GLU A 246 -0.28 -3.38 -2.97
CA GLU A 246 0.99 -3.05 -2.32
C GLU A 246 2.18 -3.67 -3.07
N VAL A 247 2.06 -4.92 -3.50
CA VAL A 247 3.09 -5.61 -4.28
C VAL A 247 3.18 -5.05 -5.70
N GLY A 248 2.04 -4.71 -6.31
CA GLY A 248 1.98 -4.11 -7.64
C GLY A 248 2.58 -2.71 -7.68
N VAL A 249 2.35 -1.89 -6.65
CA VAL A 249 3.05 -0.60 -6.48
C VAL A 249 4.56 -0.82 -6.42
N LEU A 250 5.04 -1.77 -5.61
CA LEU A 250 6.47 -2.08 -5.54
C LEU A 250 7.04 -2.58 -6.87
N ALA A 251 6.28 -3.35 -7.66
CA ALA A 251 6.69 -3.81 -8.99
C ALA A 251 6.85 -2.63 -9.97
N GLU A 252 5.94 -1.67 -9.96
CA GLU A 252 6.04 -0.47 -10.81
C GLU A 252 7.16 0.47 -10.33
N ILE A 253 7.38 0.59 -9.02
CA ILE A 253 8.52 1.34 -8.47
C ILE A 253 9.85 0.69 -8.88
N TYR A 254 9.97 -0.64 -8.81
CA TYR A 254 11.15 -1.35 -9.30
C TYR A 254 11.44 -1.06 -10.78
N ARG A 255 10.39 -1.00 -11.60
CA ARG A 255 10.50 -0.73 -13.04
C ARG A 255 10.88 0.72 -13.36
N ASN A 256 10.35 1.69 -12.60
CA ASN A 256 10.37 3.11 -12.97
C ASN A 256 11.36 3.95 -12.14
N CYS A 257 11.95 3.38 -11.07
CA CYS A 257 12.80 4.09 -10.15
C CYS A 257 14.13 3.34 -9.94
N SER A 258 15.24 4.06 -9.84
CA SER A 258 16.53 3.44 -9.49
C SER A 258 16.51 2.96 -8.03
N LEU A 259 17.06 1.77 -7.76
CA LEU A 259 17.10 1.19 -6.40
C LEU A 259 17.71 2.13 -5.35
N ARG A 260 18.72 2.93 -5.73
CA ARG A 260 19.33 3.93 -4.83
C ARG A 260 18.40 5.06 -4.42
N ARG A 261 17.28 5.25 -5.14
CA ARG A 261 16.26 6.27 -4.86
C ARG A 261 15.05 5.69 -4.15
N ILE A 262 15.14 4.43 -3.74
CA ILE A 262 14.11 3.73 -2.99
C ILE A 262 14.59 3.52 -1.57
N CYS A 263 13.75 3.83 -0.60
CA CYS A 263 14.01 3.51 0.80
C CYS A 263 12.79 2.95 1.50
N GLN A 264 13.02 2.40 2.67
CA GLN A 264 11.99 2.10 3.66
C GLN A 264 12.33 2.77 4.98
N VAL A 265 11.34 3.19 5.73
CA VAL A 265 11.51 3.94 6.98
C VAL A 265 10.74 3.31 8.13
N ASP A 266 11.39 3.21 9.27
CA ASP A 266 10.77 2.81 10.54
C ASP A 266 9.86 3.94 11.04
N ILE A 267 8.54 3.73 10.96
CA ILE A 267 7.54 4.77 11.27
C ILE A 267 6.93 4.64 12.66
N ALA A 268 7.00 3.47 13.30
CA ALA A 268 6.41 3.24 14.62
C ALA A 268 7.02 2.03 15.33
N ASP A 269 7.16 2.11 16.65
CA ASP A 269 7.59 0.96 17.47
C ASP A 269 6.57 -0.17 17.43
N ASN A 270 5.28 0.19 17.45
CA ASN A 270 4.17 -0.73 17.27
C ASN A 270 3.07 -0.08 16.44
N TYR A 271 2.48 -0.88 15.56
CA TYR A 271 1.44 -0.44 14.65
C TYR A 271 0.24 -1.39 14.75
N GLU A 272 -0.86 -0.87 15.25
CA GLU A 272 -2.11 -1.60 15.37
C GLU A 272 -3.19 -0.99 14.47
N HIS A 273 -3.86 -1.84 13.69
CA HIS A 273 -5.02 -1.49 12.88
C HIS A 273 -6.01 -2.66 12.85
N LYS A 274 -7.16 -2.46 12.23
CA LYS A 274 -8.23 -3.47 12.07
C LYS A 274 -7.68 -4.79 11.49
N HIS A 275 -8.11 -5.90 12.07
CA HIS A 275 -7.73 -7.24 11.63
C HIS A 275 -8.79 -7.84 10.71
N GLN A 276 -8.35 -8.41 9.57
CA GLN A 276 -9.20 -9.23 8.72
C GLN A 276 -9.16 -10.69 9.18
N PRO A 277 -10.30 -11.39 9.25
CA PRO A 277 -10.31 -12.81 9.55
C PRO A 277 -9.70 -13.64 8.41
N LEU A 278 -9.08 -14.76 8.77
CA LEU A 278 -8.75 -15.79 7.79
C LEU A 278 -10.03 -16.56 7.46
N SER A 279 -10.45 -16.54 6.18
CA SER A 279 -11.53 -17.42 5.72
C SER A 279 -10.92 -18.75 5.30
N GLU A 280 -11.23 -19.81 6.03
CA GLU A 280 -10.75 -21.17 5.72
C GLU A 280 -11.64 -21.82 4.64
N VAL A 281 -12.85 -21.34 4.46
CA VAL A 281 -13.90 -21.97 3.62
C VAL A 281 -14.04 -21.27 2.27
N ASP A 282 -13.99 -19.93 2.25
CA ASP A 282 -14.23 -19.16 1.01
C ASP A 282 -12.92 -18.51 0.51
N PRO A 283 -12.39 -18.98 -0.65
CA PRO A 283 -11.19 -18.41 -1.26
C PRO A 283 -11.39 -16.98 -1.78
N ASN A 284 -12.64 -16.52 -1.91
CA ASN A 284 -12.95 -15.19 -2.45
C ASN A 284 -13.05 -14.10 -1.38
N THR A 285 -12.77 -14.41 -0.12
CA THR A 285 -12.89 -13.47 1.00
C THR A 285 -11.67 -13.46 1.92
N GLY A 286 -11.51 -12.40 2.66
CA GLY A 286 -10.50 -12.25 3.71
C GLY A 286 -9.05 -12.47 3.26
N LEU A 287 -8.23 -13.01 4.16
CA LEU A 287 -6.79 -13.20 3.91
C LEU A 287 -6.49 -14.24 2.83
N ASN A 288 -7.41 -15.17 2.53
CA ASN A 288 -7.24 -16.14 1.47
C ASN A 288 -7.28 -15.47 0.09
N LYS A 289 -8.31 -14.67 -0.19
CA LYS A 289 -8.39 -13.83 -1.41
C LYS A 289 -7.16 -12.93 -1.56
N MET A 290 -6.74 -12.30 -0.47
CA MET A 290 -5.55 -11.47 -0.45
C MET A 290 -4.31 -12.26 -0.87
N SER A 291 -4.10 -13.47 -0.35
CA SER A 291 -2.94 -14.30 -0.71
C SER A 291 -2.94 -14.69 -2.19
N ILE A 292 -4.09 -15.01 -2.76
CA ILE A 292 -4.25 -15.36 -4.18
C ILE A 292 -3.87 -14.16 -5.06
N ASP A 293 -4.43 -12.98 -4.78
CA ASP A 293 -4.18 -11.77 -5.58
C ASP A 293 -2.71 -11.33 -5.52
N ILE A 294 -2.09 -11.43 -4.34
CA ILE A 294 -0.66 -11.15 -4.16
C ILE A 294 0.20 -12.12 -4.96
N ALA A 295 -0.05 -13.43 -4.87
CA ALA A 295 0.72 -14.44 -5.60
C ALA A 295 0.61 -14.23 -7.10
N LYS A 296 -0.60 -14.02 -7.63
CA LYS A 296 -0.83 -13.68 -9.05
C LYS A 296 -0.05 -12.48 -9.50
N THR A 297 -0.04 -11.41 -8.68
CA THR A 297 0.70 -10.18 -8.98
C THR A 297 2.20 -10.46 -9.09
N ILE A 298 2.76 -11.27 -8.18
CA ILE A 298 4.18 -11.66 -8.23
C ILE A 298 4.46 -12.47 -9.50
N PHE A 299 3.67 -13.53 -9.79
CA PHE A 299 3.88 -14.40 -10.95
C PHE A 299 3.77 -13.64 -12.27
N ARG A 300 2.75 -12.79 -12.44
CA ARG A 300 2.56 -11.94 -13.62
C ARG A 300 3.70 -10.95 -13.81
N THR A 301 4.16 -10.35 -12.73
CA THR A 301 5.31 -9.43 -12.76
C THR A 301 6.57 -10.14 -13.22
N MET A 302 6.86 -11.32 -12.65
CA MET A 302 8.02 -12.13 -13.03
C MET A 302 7.94 -12.59 -14.50
N ALA A 303 6.77 -13.07 -14.95
CA ALA A 303 6.55 -13.43 -16.35
C ALA A 303 6.75 -12.24 -17.29
N GLY A 304 6.24 -11.05 -16.93
CA GLY A 304 6.46 -9.81 -17.66
C GLY A 304 7.91 -9.35 -17.73
N MET A 305 8.77 -9.85 -16.83
CA MET A 305 10.23 -9.66 -16.85
C MET A 305 10.96 -10.78 -17.61
N GLY A 306 10.24 -11.70 -18.25
CA GLY A 306 10.82 -12.79 -19.02
C GLY A 306 11.19 -14.03 -18.21
N VAL A 307 10.74 -14.14 -16.97
CA VAL A 307 10.96 -15.36 -16.17
C VAL A 307 10.08 -16.49 -16.70
N ILE A 308 10.74 -17.59 -17.07
CA ILE A 308 10.06 -18.81 -17.54
C ILE A 308 9.84 -19.73 -16.34
N PHE A 309 8.58 -20.11 -16.11
CA PHE A 309 8.23 -21.11 -15.11
C PHE A 309 8.33 -22.51 -15.73
N PRO A 310 9.21 -23.40 -15.22
CA PRO A 310 9.41 -24.73 -15.81
C PRO A 310 8.19 -25.63 -15.57
N SER A 311 7.95 -26.59 -16.47
CA SER A 311 6.86 -27.57 -16.29
C SER A 311 6.93 -28.23 -14.90
N GLY A 312 5.78 -28.34 -14.23
CA GLY A 312 5.67 -28.92 -12.88
C GLY A 312 6.13 -28.04 -11.72
N TRP A 313 6.51 -26.79 -11.99
CA TRP A 313 6.98 -25.84 -10.96
C TRP A 313 6.01 -25.66 -9.79
N VAL A 314 4.70 -25.76 -10.02
CA VAL A 314 3.66 -25.54 -8.99
C VAL A 314 3.80 -26.54 -7.84
N LYS A 315 4.04 -27.82 -8.14
CA LYS A 315 4.22 -28.86 -7.11
C LYS A 315 5.45 -28.59 -6.25
N THR A 316 6.55 -28.22 -6.92
CA THR A 316 7.80 -27.86 -6.23
C THR A 316 7.64 -26.59 -5.42
N LEU A 317 6.94 -25.59 -5.94
CA LEU A 317 6.66 -24.34 -5.20
C LEU A 317 5.85 -24.62 -3.94
N LYS A 318 4.77 -25.37 -4.03
CA LYS A 318 3.95 -25.73 -2.86
C LYS A 318 4.77 -26.43 -1.77
N ALA A 319 5.58 -27.42 -2.14
CA ALA A 319 6.43 -28.15 -1.21
C ALA A 319 7.52 -27.25 -0.57
N THR A 320 8.19 -26.43 -1.38
CA THR A 320 9.25 -25.51 -0.92
C THR A 320 8.69 -24.40 -0.05
N TYR A 321 7.53 -23.85 -0.45
CA TYR A 321 6.82 -22.85 0.36
C TYR A 321 6.39 -23.41 1.71
N LEU A 322 5.71 -24.60 1.72
CA LEU A 322 5.26 -25.23 2.96
C LEU A 322 6.42 -25.43 3.94
N ARG A 323 7.54 -25.99 3.48
CA ARG A 323 8.72 -26.19 4.32
C ARG A 323 9.28 -24.87 4.83
N THR A 324 9.39 -23.88 3.95
CA THR A 324 9.89 -22.54 4.33
C THR A 324 8.98 -21.89 5.37
N ALA A 325 7.66 -21.95 5.18
CA ALA A 325 6.70 -21.37 6.11
C ALA A 325 6.70 -22.07 7.48
N GLN A 326 6.88 -23.41 7.52
CA GLN A 326 7.07 -24.14 8.77
C GLN A 326 8.32 -23.71 9.54
N ASP A 327 9.43 -23.46 8.85
CA ASP A 327 10.64 -22.91 9.47
C ASP A 327 10.39 -21.51 10.05
N PHE A 328 9.54 -20.68 9.39
CA PHE A 328 9.14 -19.38 9.90
C PHE A 328 8.22 -19.48 11.13
N ILE A 329 7.28 -20.44 11.15
CA ILE A 329 6.45 -20.70 12.36
C ILE A 329 7.37 -21.01 13.55
N ALA A 330 8.39 -21.85 13.37
CA ALA A 330 9.32 -22.14 14.45
C ALA A 330 10.05 -20.88 14.96
N LYS A 331 10.59 -20.05 14.05
CA LYS A 331 11.29 -18.80 14.39
C LYS A 331 10.39 -17.82 15.14
N TYR A 332 9.17 -17.59 14.65
CA TYR A 332 8.21 -16.70 15.33
C TYR A 332 7.69 -17.26 16.64
N GLY A 333 7.68 -18.60 16.80
CA GLY A 333 7.42 -19.23 18.08
C GLY A 333 8.51 -18.91 19.11
N HIS A 334 9.80 -18.94 18.70
CA HIS A 334 10.92 -18.56 19.56
C HIS A 334 10.88 -17.08 19.93
N ASP A 335 10.60 -16.19 18.96
CA ASP A 335 10.43 -14.75 19.23
C ASP A 335 9.31 -14.52 20.24
N SER A 336 8.17 -15.20 20.06
CA SER A 336 7.02 -15.05 20.96
C SER A 336 7.33 -15.57 22.38
N GLU A 337 8.08 -16.63 22.49
CA GLU A 337 8.45 -17.21 23.80
C GLU A 337 9.40 -16.28 24.59
N ILE A 338 10.41 -15.72 23.94
CA ILE A 338 11.35 -14.80 24.60
C ILE A 338 10.70 -13.49 25.03
N ASP A 339 9.69 -13.05 24.28
CA ASP A 339 8.95 -11.81 24.56
C ASP A 339 7.68 -12.03 25.40
N GLY A 340 7.40 -13.26 25.82
CA GLY A 340 6.21 -13.61 26.63
C GLY A 340 4.89 -13.39 25.90
N LEU A 341 4.87 -13.53 24.55
CA LEU A 341 3.69 -13.34 23.73
C LEU A 341 2.91 -14.66 23.57
N ALA A 342 1.59 -14.55 23.46
CA ALA A 342 0.75 -15.69 23.13
C ALA A 342 1.05 -16.17 21.69
N PHE A 343 1.33 -17.47 21.54
CA PHE A 343 1.61 -18.09 20.23
C PHE A 343 0.85 -19.40 20.08
N ASP A 344 -0.05 -19.44 19.13
CA ASP A 344 -0.81 -20.64 18.75
C ASP A 344 -0.18 -21.28 17.51
N ARG A 345 0.72 -22.23 17.72
CA ARG A 345 1.42 -22.96 16.64
C ARG A 345 0.45 -23.70 15.73
N HIS A 346 -0.65 -24.25 16.27
CA HIS A 346 -1.62 -24.97 15.46
C HIS A 346 -2.34 -24.02 14.50
N GLN A 347 -2.83 -22.89 15.00
CA GLN A 347 -3.51 -21.88 14.16
C GLN A 347 -2.58 -21.26 13.10
N GLU A 348 -1.28 -21.09 13.41
CA GLU A 348 -0.30 -20.64 12.42
C GLU A 348 -0.10 -21.72 11.34
N SER A 349 -0.09 -23.02 11.69
CA SER A 349 0.01 -24.15 10.74
C SER A 349 -1.21 -24.24 9.84
N VAL A 350 -2.43 -24.14 10.40
CA VAL A 350 -3.70 -24.11 9.62
C VAL A 350 -3.68 -22.94 8.61
N SER A 351 -3.15 -21.80 9.03
CA SER A 351 -3.02 -20.64 8.14
C SER A 351 -2.08 -20.92 6.96
N VAL A 352 -0.95 -21.58 7.20
CA VAL A 352 0.01 -21.97 6.15
C VAL A 352 -0.61 -22.98 5.19
N GLU A 353 -1.36 -23.96 5.68
CA GLU A 353 -2.08 -24.94 4.86
C GLU A 353 -3.12 -24.26 3.96
N THR A 354 -3.84 -23.27 4.49
CA THR A 354 -4.77 -22.45 3.72
C THR A 354 -4.04 -21.67 2.62
N PHE A 355 -2.89 -21.09 2.92
CA PHE A 355 -2.08 -20.39 1.93
C PHE A 355 -1.49 -21.31 0.86
N VAL A 356 -1.17 -22.58 1.16
CA VAL A 356 -0.79 -23.58 0.13
C VAL A 356 -1.90 -23.76 -0.90
N LYS A 357 -3.16 -23.84 -0.45
CA LYS A 357 -4.33 -23.88 -1.36
C LYS A 357 -4.46 -22.59 -2.17
N GLY A 358 -4.22 -21.44 -1.53
CA GLY A 358 -4.21 -20.13 -2.20
C GLY A 358 -3.15 -20.04 -3.30
N ILE A 359 -1.94 -20.58 -3.08
CA ILE A 359 -0.88 -20.66 -4.10
C ILE A 359 -1.34 -21.50 -5.29
N GLU A 360 -1.97 -22.65 -5.06
CA GLU A 360 -2.48 -23.52 -6.13
C GLU A 360 -3.50 -22.77 -7.00
N LEU A 361 -4.49 -22.14 -6.37
CA LEU A 361 -5.49 -21.35 -7.09
C LEU A 361 -4.85 -20.17 -7.86
N ALA A 362 -3.87 -19.50 -7.26
CA ALA A 362 -3.15 -18.42 -7.93
C ALA A 362 -2.36 -18.91 -9.16
N CYS A 363 -1.75 -20.09 -9.08
CA CYS A 363 -1.07 -20.71 -10.22
C CYS A 363 -2.05 -21.09 -11.33
N ASP A 364 -3.17 -21.72 -11.00
CA ASP A 364 -4.20 -22.09 -11.98
C ASP A 364 -4.77 -20.84 -12.68
N GLU A 365 -5.04 -19.77 -11.94
CA GLU A 365 -5.49 -18.51 -12.51
C GLU A 365 -4.40 -17.85 -13.38
N PHE A 366 -3.15 -17.90 -12.96
CA PHE A 366 -2.03 -17.38 -13.73
C PHE A 366 -1.80 -18.16 -15.04
N GLU A 367 -1.85 -19.50 -15.02
CA GLU A 367 -1.67 -20.34 -16.21
C GLU A 367 -2.81 -20.14 -17.21
N ARG A 368 -4.06 -19.94 -16.72
CA ARG A 368 -5.23 -19.67 -17.56
C ARG A 368 -5.19 -18.28 -18.19
N ASP A 369 -4.76 -17.28 -17.41
CA ASP A 369 -4.71 -15.87 -17.81
C ASP A 369 -3.45 -15.21 -17.28
N PRO A 370 -2.31 -15.37 -17.99
CA PRO A 370 -1.03 -14.79 -17.58
C PRO A 370 -1.01 -13.25 -17.66
N PHE A 371 -1.88 -12.66 -18.45
CA PHE A 371 -1.98 -11.19 -18.54
C PHE A 371 -2.84 -10.61 -17.42
N GLY A 372 -3.85 -11.34 -17.00
CA GLY A 372 -4.82 -10.94 -16.00
C GLY A 372 -5.79 -9.87 -16.43
N ALA A 373 -6.69 -9.49 -15.52
CA ALA A 373 -7.46 -8.28 -15.68
C ALA A 373 -6.50 -7.09 -15.86
N PRO A 374 -6.79 -6.15 -16.79
CA PRO A 374 -5.89 -5.03 -17.01
C PRO A 374 -5.68 -4.29 -15.71
N GLN A 375 -4.41 -4.01 -15.39
CA GLN A 375 -4.07 -3.07 -14.33
C GLN A 375 -4.76 -1.74 -14.62
N ILE A 376 -5.01 -0.95 -13.58
CA ILE A 376 -5.52 0.40 -13.76
C ILE A 376 -4.53 1.17 -14.65
N SER A 377 -5.05 1.83 -15.66
CA SER A 377 -4.23 2.57 -16.62
C SER A 377 -3.48 3.70 -15.93
N ASN A 378 -2.22 3.93 -16.31
CA ASN A 378 -1.49 5.09 -15.82
C ASN A 378 -2.06 6.40 -16.39
N TRP A 379 -1.76 7.51 -15.73
CA TRP A 379 -2.32 8.81 -16.06
C TRP A 379 -1.86 9.35 -17.43
N ASN A 380 -0.68 8.95 -17.92
CA ASN A 380 -0.27 9.28 -19.28
C ASN A 380 -1.19 8.66 -20.34
N ARG A 381 -1.60 7.38 -20.15
CA ARG A 381 -2.57 6.75 -21.05
C ARG A 381 -3.94 7.42 -20.99
N VAL A 382 -4.41 7.75 -19.78
CA VAL A 382 -5.69 8.44 -19.59
C VAL A 382 -5.71 9.77 -20.36
N THR A 383 -4.71 10.61 -20.12
CA THR A 383 -4.64 11.95 -20.74
C THR A 383 -4.33 11.90 -22.24
N SER A 384 -3.72 10.83 -22.73
CA SER A 384 -3.55 10.61 -24.18
C SER A 384 -4.85 10.20 -24.86
N ALA A 385 -5.68 9.38 -24.20
CA ALA A 385 -6.98 8.98 -24.72
C ALA A 385 -8.02 10.11 -24.59
N ILE A 386 -7.99 10.83 -23.47
CA ILE A 386 -8.96 11.87 -23.11
C ILE A 386 -8.17 13.12 -22.65
N PRO A 387 -7.74 14.01 -23.56
CA PRO A 387 -6.84 15.13 -23.23
C PRO A 387 -7.34 16.06 -22.12
N ASN A 388 -8.64 16.28 -22.01
CA ASN A 388 -9.26 17.15 -20.99
C ASN A 388 -9.71 16.40 -19.73
N PHE A 389 -9.24 15.16 -19.51
CA PHE A 389 -9.70 14.35 -18.37
C PHE A 389 -9.34 14.98 -17.03
N PHE A 390 -8.18 15.58 -16.90
CA PHE A 390 -7.77 16.26 -15.65
C PHE A 390 -8.67 17.45 -15.32
N ASP A 391 -9.07 18.25 -16.30
CA ASP A 391 -10.00 19.36 -16.08
C ASP A 391 -11.38 18.86 -15.63
N ARG A 392 -11.87 17.78 -16.28
CA ARG A 392 -13.12 17.12 -15.89
C ARG A 392 -13.07 16.55 -14.47
N LEU A 393 -11.98 15.85 -14.12
CA LEU A 393 -11.79 15.27 -12.79
C LEU A 393 -11.75 16.37 -11.72
N LYS A 394 -10.99 17.43 -11.98
CA LYS A 394 -10.93 18.58 -11.07
C LYS A 394 -12.30 19.19 -10.86
N SER A 395 -13.05 19.47 -11.94
CA SER A 395 -14.39 20.05 -11.87
C SER A 395 -15.37 19.12 -11.15
N ALA A 396 -15.34 17.82 -11.42
CA ALA A 396 -16.20 16.83 -10.75
C ALA A 396 -16.01 16.84 -9.24
N VAL A 397 -14.74 16.79 -8.79
CA VAL A 397 -14.43 16.80 -7.35
C VAL A 397 -14.79 18.15 -6.71
N GLU A 398 -14.48 19.27 -7.36
CA GLU A 398 -14.81 20.61 -6.84
C GLU A 398 -16.33 20.80 -6.73
N ASN A 399 -17.12 20.35 -7.70
CA ASN A 399 -18.59 20.41 -7.66
C ASN A 399 -19.18 19.57 -6.55
N ASP A 400 -18.65 18.36 -6.27
CA ASP A 400 -19.12 17.53 -5.17
C ASP A 400 -18.77 18.14 -3.79
N ASN A 401 -17.72 18.96 -3.72
CA ASN A 401 -17.26 19.57 -2.46
C ASN A 401 -17.89 20.95 -2.18
N THR A 402 -18.54 21.59 -3.16
CA THR A 402 -19.38 22.78 -2.92
C THR A 402 -20.72 22.39 -2.30
#